data_d319874a72fa9c648ae6ae54a57cdd77
#
_entry.id   d319874a72fa9c648ae6ae54a57cdd77
#
_cell.length_a   1.000
_cell.length_b   1.000
_cell.length_c   1.000
_cell.angle_alpha   90.00
_cell.angle_beta   90.00
_cell.angle_gamma   90.00
#
_symmetry.space_group_name_H-M   'P 1'
#
loop_
_entity.id
_entity.type
_entity.pdbx_description
1 polymer ?
#
loop_
_entity_poly.entity_id
_entity_poly.type
_entity_poly.pdbx_seq_one_letter_code
_entity_poly.pdbx_strand_id
1 'polypeptide(L)'
;LKLEKKPAHAEAFMGISEFTDIRDYCILCVVLMYLEDAEEGRQFLLSELIDYVETQLKNYMPVDWTSFTQRKSLVRVLQYMERLQMLRVYEGKSESFSLEAGQEVLYENTGYSKYFTSNFTTDISGYESFRDFEKTDFEEFEENRGSLRINRVYRQLVVCSALYWNGAEDADALYLKNQRQWVGRYLRENMGGNLEIYRNARSEERRVGKECRSRW
;
A
#
# COMPACT_ATOMS: atom_id res chain seq x y z
N LEU A 1 7.51 16.80 -8.09
CA LEU A 1 6.11 16.78 -7.65
C LEU A 1 5.71 15.32 -7.41
N LYS A 2 5.34 14.95 -6.18
CA LYS A 2 4.84 13.63 -5.81
C LYS A 2 3.31 13.65 -5.83
N LEU A 3 2.69 12.71 -6.53
CA LEU A 3 1.24 12.50 -6.51
C LEU A 3 0.93 11.23 -5.72
N GLU A 4 0.25 11.38 -4.61
CA GLU A 4 -0.22 10.25 -3.81
C GLU A 4 -1.69 9.96 -4.10
N LYS A 5 -2.00 8.69 -4.38
CA LYS A 5 -3.36 8.20 -4.53
C LYS A 5 -3.75 7.49 -3.24
N LYS A 6 -4.65 8.08 -2.46
CA LYS A 6 -5.19 7.46 -1.24
C LYS A 6 -6.54 6.82 -1.56
N PRO A 7 -6.69 5.49 -1.47
CA PRO A 7 -7.99 4.83 -1.65
C PRO A 7 -8.95 5.21 -0.51
N ALA A 8 -10.25 5.06 -0.75
CA ALA A 8 -11.26 5.28 0.29
C ALA A 8 -11.21 4.16 1.35
N HIS A 9 -10.95 2.94 0.91
CA HIS A 9 -10.78 1.75 1.75
C HIS A 9 -9.63 0.92 1.23
N ALA A 10 -8.93 0.24 2.15
CA ALA A 10 -7.90 -0.72 1.79
C ALA A 10 -8.53 -2.00 1.23
N GLU A 11 -8.13 -2.40 0.04
CA GLU A 11 -8.59 -3.61 -0.63
C GLU A 11 -7.44 -4.62 -0.78
N ALA A 12 -7.76 -5.91 -0.71
CA ALA A 12 -6.75 -6.97 -0.74
C ALA A 12 -5.83 -6.93 -1.98
N PHE A 13 -6.35 -6.50 -3.13
CA PHE A 13 -5.57 -6.40 -4.37
C PHE A 13 -4.58 -5.23 -4.39
N MET A 14 -4.67 -4.31 -3.44
CA MET A 14 -3.74 -3.18 -3.30
C MET A 14 -2.46 -3.57 -2.57
N GLY A 15 -2.41 -4.78 -2.00
CA GLY A 15 -1.23 -5.31 -1.34
C GLY A 15 -0.08 -5.58 -2.32
N ILE A 16 1.10 -5.77 -1.78
CA ILE A 16 2.29 -6.13 -2.54
C ILE A 16 2.15 -7.60 -2.95
N SER A 17 2.04 -7.87 -4.25
CA SER A 17 1.73 -9.19 -4.81
C SER A 17 2.76 -10.28 -4.47
N GLU A 18 4.01 -9.86 -4.26
CA GLU A 18 5.12 -10.75 -3.91
C GLU A 18 5.11 -11.17 -2.44
N PHE A 19 4.43 -10.40 -1.58
CA PHE A 19 4.40 -10.67 -0.15
C PHE A 19 3.36 -11.74 0.18
N THR A 20 3.76 -12.73 0.94
CA THR A 20 2.92 -13.88 1.28
C THR A 20 2.56 -13.94 2.76
N ASP A 21 3.21 -13.14 3.59
CA ASP A 21 3.06 -13.15 5.04
C ASP A 21 3.08 -11.71 5.58
N ILE A 22 2.41 -11.48 6.70
CA ILE A 22 2.45 -10.19 7.41
C ILE A 22 3.87 -9.83 7.84
N ARG A 23 4.72 -10.82 8.08
CA ARG A 23 6.14 -10.65 8.40
C ARG A 23 6.88 -9.88 7.31
N ASP A 24 6.54 -10.10 6.04
CA ASP A 24 7.16 -9.40 4.91
C ASP A 24 6.91 -7.89 5.02
N TYR A 25 5.67 -7.49 5.37
CA TYR A 25 5.34 -6.08 5.59
C TYR A 25 6.03 -5.48 6.81
N CYS A 26 6.11 -6.24 7.92
CA CYS A 26 6.80 -5.77 9.11
C CYS A 26 8.31 -5.57 8.84
N ILE A 27 8.94 -6.51 8.13
CA ILE A 27 10.35 -6.38 7.71
C ILE A 27 10.50 -5.16 6.79
N LEU A 28 9.62 -4.98 5.79
CA LEU A 28 9.66 -3.82 4.91
C LEU A 28 9.63 -2.51 5.70
N CYS A 29 8.70 -2.37 6.65
CA CYS A 29 8.60 -1.16 7.47
C CYS A 29 9.90 -0.90 8.25
N VAL A 30 10.50 -1.93 8.85
CA VAL A 30 11.74 -1.77 9.62
C VAL A 30 12.94 -1.43 8.72
N VAL A 31 13.02 -2.05 7.52
CA VAL A 31 14.09 -1.70 6.58
C VAL A 31 13.91 -0.27 6.05
N LEU A 32 12.67 0.18 5.80
CA LEU A 32 12.41 1.58 5.45
C LEU A 32 12.85 2.55 6.57
N MET A 33 12.60 2.21 7.85
CA MET A 33 13.10 3.00 8.98
C MET A 33 14.63 3.08 8.99
N TYR A 34 15.32 1.94 8.77
CA TYR A 34 16.76 1.91 8.66
C TYR A 34 17.31 2.82 7.55
N LEU A 35 16.66 2.80 6.38
CA LEU A 35 17.07 3.62 5.24
C LEU A 35 16.75 5.12 5.42
N GLU A 36 15.72 5.45 6.17
CA GLU A 36 15.36 6.85 6.47
C GLU A 36 16.39 7.49 7.41
N ASP A 37 16.94 6.72 8.35
CA ASP A 37 18.01 7.16 9.27
C ASP A 37 19.39 7.20 8.57
N ALA A 38 19.54 6.55 7.42
CA ALA A 38 20.79 6.46 6.68
C ALA A 38 20.88 7.52 5.59
N GLU A 39 22.06 8.15 5.44
CA GLU A 39 22.31 9.08 4.34
C GLU A 39 22.23 8.40 2.96
N GLU A 40 21.83 9.15 1.94
CA GLU A 40 21.88 8.69 0.54
C GLU A 40 23.34 8.38 0.13
N GLY A 41 23.54 7.23 -0.51
CA GLY A 41 24.87 6.72 -0.89
C GLY A 41 25.60 5.96 0.21
N ARG A 42 25.04 5.89 1.45
CA ARG A 42 25.65 5.07 2.50
C ARG A 42 25.62 3.60 2.11
N GLN A 43 26.78 2.96 2.21
CA GLN A 43 26.92 1.52 2.07
C GLN A 43 26.84 0.84 3.43
N PHE A 44 26.25 -0.35 3.48
CA PHE A 44 26.09 -1.16 4.67
C PHE A 44 26.06 -2.64 4.34
N LEU A 45 26.44 -3.47 5.30
CA LEU A 45 26.45 -4.92 5.17
C LEU A 45 25.05 -5.51 5.51
N LEU A 46 24.75 -6.65 4.90
CA LEU A 46 23.53 -7.39 5.21
C LEU A 46 23.46 -7.77 6.70
N SER A 47 24.57 -8.15 7.32
CA SER A 47 24.65 -8.45 8.76
C SER A 47 24.21 -7.26 9.62
N GLU A 48 24.67 -6.03 9.31
CA GLU A 48 24.25 -4.81 10.01
C GLU A 48 22.73 -4.61 9.95
N LEU A 49 22.16 -4.82 8.75
CA LEU A 49 20.72 -4.71 8.55
C LEU A 49 19.94 -5.80 9.32
N ILE A 50 20.43 -7.03 9.33
CA ILE A 50 19.83 -8.16 10.04
C ILE A 50 19.75 -7.88 11.53
N ASP A 51 20.84 -7.39 12.13
CA ASP A 51 20.90 -7.05 13.55
C ASP A 51 19.92 -5.93 13.90
N TYR A 52 19.79 -4.94 13.02
CA TYR A 52 18.80 -3.87 13.18
C TYR A 52 17.37 -4.42 13.11
N VAL A 53 17.05 -5.21 12.09
CA VAL A 53 15.72 -5.81 11.89
C VAL A 53 15.35 -6.71 13.08
N GLU A 54 16.26 -7.54 13.57
CA GLU A 54 16.04 -8.37 14.74
C GLU A 54 15.76 -7.52 15.99
N THR A 55 16.55 -6.49 16.21
CA THR A 55 16.41 -5.59 17.37
C THR A 55 15.04 -4.91 17.38
N GLN A 56 14.55 -4.47 16.24
CA GLN A 56 13.26 -3.78 16.14
C GLN A 56 12.08 -4.75 16.23
N LEU A 57 12.18 -5.90 15.59
CA LEU A 57 11.04 -6.83 15.48
C LEU A 57 10.83 -7.73 16.69
N LYS A 58 11.88 -8.04 17.47
CA LYS A 58 11.80 -9.02 18.57
C LYS A 58 10.73 -8.72 19.62
N ASN A 59 10.32 -7.45 19.76
CA ASN A 59 9.28 -7.05 20.71
C ASN A 59 7.85 -7.28 20.18
N TYR A 60 7.69 -7.52 18.88
CA TYR A 60 6.40 -7.65 18.20
C TYR A 60 6.17 -9.07 17.69
N MET A 61 7.23 -9.75 17.25
CA MET A 61 7.14 -11.10 16.74
C MET A 61 8.45 -11.87 16.96
N PRO A 62 8.41 -13.22 17.03
CA PRO A 62 9.62 -14.03 17.15
C PRO A 62 10.47 -13.90 15.87
N VAL A 63 11.76 -13.62 16.06
CA VAL A 63 12.77 -13.59 15.01
C VAL A 63 13.76 -14.71 15.22
N ASP A 64 13.96 -15.53 14.20
CA ASP A 64 14.88 -16.66 14.19
C ASP A 64 15.50 -16.80 12.79
N TRP A 65 16.70 -16.30 12.62
CA TRP A 65 17.43 -16.37 11.35
C TRP A 65 18.00 -17.75 11.03
N THR A 66 17.90 -18.74 11.93
CA THR A 66 18.18 -20.14 11.59
C THR A 66 17.07 -20.74 10.73
N SER A 67 15.86 -20.19 10.83
CA SER A 67 14.70 -20.59 10.05
C SER A 67 14.81 -20.15 8.59
N PHE A 68 14.83 -21.13 7.67
CA PHE A 68 14.82 -20.89 6.22
C PHE A 68 13.65 -19.99 5.77
N THR A 69 12.45 -20.22 6.34
CA THR A 69 11.25 -19.43 6.01
C THR A 69 11.43 -17.96 6.37
N GLN A 70 12.03 -17.66 7.52
CA GLN A 70 12.25 -16.28 7.93
C GLN A 70 13.33 -15.59 7.10
N ARG A 71 14.42 -16.30 6.77
CA ARG A 71 15.42 -15.76 5.82
C ARG A 71 14.81 -15.49 4.45
N LYS A 72 13.96 -16.39 3.96
CA LYS A 72 13.26 -16.19 2.68
C LYS A 72 12.33 -14.98 2.70
N SER A 73 11.67 -14.66 3.81
CA SER A 73 10.89 -13.45 3.98
C SER A 73 11.77 -12.19 3.85
N LEU A 74 12.91 -12.15 4.53
CA LEU A 74 13.85 -11.03 4.41
C LEU A 74 14.35 -10.87 2.97
N VAL A 75 14.81 -11.96 2.34
CA VAL A 75 15.29 -11.92 0.94
C VAL A 75 14.21 -11.42 -0.01
N ARG A 76 12.96 -11.83 0.16
CA ARG A 76 11.82 -11.35 -0.64
C ARG A 76 11.62 -9.85 -0.53
N VAL A 77 11.72 -9.33 0.69
CA VAL A 77 11.62 -7.87 0.93
C VAL A 77 12.80 -7.14 0.28
N LEU A 78 14.02 -7.63 0.46
CA LEU A 78 15.20 -7.00 -0.15
C LEU A 78 15.12 -6.98 -1.68
N GLN A 79 14.73 -8.08 -2.31
CA GLN A 79 14.51 -8.15 -3.76
C GLN A 79 13.41 -7.19 -4.24
N TYR A 80 12.34 -7.06 -3.46
CA TYR A 80 11.30 -6.07 -3.75
C TYR A 80 11.85 -4.64 -3.72
N MET A 81 12.66 -4.31 -2.70
CA MET A 81 13.28 -3.00 -2.57
C MET A 81 14.35 -2.73 -3.63
N GLU A 82 15.13 -3.74 -4.01
CA GLU A 82 16.08 -3.67 -5.14
C GLU A 82 15.36 -3.38 -6.46
N ARG A 83 14.26 -4.08 -6.72
CA ARG A 83 13.45 -3.86 -7.93
C ARG A 83 12.87 -2.45 -8.00
N LEU A 84 12.49 -1.87 -6.86
CA LEU A 84 12.05 -0.48 -6.75
C LEU A 84 13.20 0.52 -6.64
N GLN A 85 14.44 0.04 -6.76
CA GLN A 85 15.66 0.85 -6.69
C GLN A 85 15.84 1.62 -5.37
N MET A 86 15.24 1.19 -4.29
CA MET A 86 15.48 1.75 -2.94
C MET A 86 16.83 1.30 -2.39
N LEU A 87 17.25 0.10 -2.78
CA LEU A 87 18.54 -0.50 -2.49
C LEU A 87 19.26 -0.83 -3.79
N ARG A 88 20.56 -0.72 -3.78
CA ARG A 88 21.45 -1.23 -4.82
C ARG A 88 22.40 -2.26 -4.22
N VAL A 89 22.49 -3.44 -4.83
CA VAL A 89 23.52 -4.42 -4.49
C VAL A 89 24.83 -3.95 -5.08
N TYR A 90 25.85 -3.80 -4.27
CA TYR A 90 27.19 -3.43 -4.68
C TYR A 90 28.09 -4.66 -4.84
N GLU A 91 27.97 -5.62 -3.89
CA GLU A 91 28.70 -6.88 -3.90
C GLU A 91 27.84 -7.98 -3.28
N GLY A 92 27.92 -9.19 -3.84
CA GLY A 92 27.15 -10.33 -3.39
C GLY A 92 25.81 -10.51 -4.12
N LYS A 93 24.94 -11.35 -3.57
CA LYS A 93 23.58 -11.62 -4.05
C LYS A 93 22.65 -11.83 -2.89
N SER A 94 21.53 -11.12 -2.87
CA SER A 94 20.52 -11.21 -1.81
C SER A 94 19.96 -12.63 -1.60
N GLU A 95 19.83 -13.41 -2.70
CA GLU A 95 19.34 -14.78 -2.64
C GLU A 95 20.24 -15.71 -1.82
N SER A 96 21.54 -15.45 -1.80
CA SER A 96 22.52 -16.30 -1.12
C SER A 96 22.23 -16.45 0.36
N PHE A 97 21.74 -15.41 1.02
CA PHE A 97 21.37 -15.44 2.43
C PHE A 97 20.21 -16.42 2.72
N SER A 98 19.29 -16.64 1.79
CA SER A 98 18.21 -17.62 1.99
C SER A 98 18.74 -19.02 2.14
N LEU A 99 19.83 -19.36 1.45
CA LEU A 99 20.46 -20.68 1.44
C LEU A 99 21.42 -20.85 2.61
N GLU A 100 22.23 -19.85 2.88
CA GLU A 100 23.30 -19.89 3.88
C GLU A 100 23.33 -18.59 4.69
N ALA A 101 23.10 -18.69 5.99
CA ALA A 101 22.95 -17.53 6.88
C ALA A 101 24.24 -16.69 7.06
N GLY A 102 25.41 -17.22 6.66
CA GLY A 102 26.70 -16.53 6.77
C GLY A 102 27.13 -15.76 5.53
N GLN A 103 26.29 -15.70 4.48
CA GLN A 103 26.62 -14.96 3.27
C GLN A 103 26.44 -13.45 3.46
N GLU A 104 27.51 -12.70 3.20
CA GLU A 104 27.48 -11.24 3.25
C GLU A 104 27.10 -10.65 1.89
N VAL A 105 26.37 -9.55 1.95
CA VAL A 105 25.97 -8.72 0.80
C VAL A 105 26.21 -7.27 1.16
N LEU A 106 26.83 -6.53 0.28
CA LEU A 106 27.05 -5.09 0.42
C LEU A 106 25.95 -4.34 -0.35
N TYR A 107 25.17 -3.55 0.37
CA TYR A 107 24.12 -2.69 -0.18
C TYR A 107 24.51 -1.22 -0.13
N GLU A 108 23.86 -0.45 -0.99
CA GLU A 108 23.91 1.01 -0.99
C GLU A 108 22.49 1.56 -0.88
N ASN A 109 22.28 2.52 0.03
CA ASN A 109 21.04 3.30 0.13
C ASN A 109 20.98 4.31 -1.02
N THR A 110 20.01 4.18 -1.91
CA THR A 110 19.83 5.08 -3.06
C THR A 110 19.09 6.37 -2.72
N GLY A 111 18.51 6.47 -1.51
CA GLY A 111 17.64 7.57 -1.08
C GLY A 111 16.25 7.56 -1.72
N TYR A 112 15.87 6.55 -2.50
CA TYR A 112 14.54 6.48 -3.13
C TYR A 112 13.45 6.00 -2.17
N SER A 113 13.79 5.46 -0.99
CA SER A 113 12.85 5.11 0.08
C SER A 113 11.94 6.27 0.46
N LYS A 114 12.45 7.49 0.48
CA LYS A 114 11.69 8.74 0.74
C LYS A 114 10.48 8.98 -0.18
N TYR A 115 10.48 8.38 -1.38
CA TYR A 115 9.33 8.47 -2.30
C TYR A 115 8.27 7.41 -2.01
N PHE A 116 8.64 6.37 -1.26
CA PHE A 116 7.75 5.29 -0.89
C PHE A 116 7.06 5.57 0.47
N THR A 117 7.76 6.22 1.38
CA THR A 117 7.21 6.61 2.68
C THR A 117 6.27 7.80 2.54
N SER A 118 5.17 7.78 3.30
CA SER A 118 4.22 8.90 3.40
C SER A 118 4.47 9.68 4.67
N ASN A 119 4.47 11.01 4.57
CA ASN A 119 4.41 11.87 5.73
C ASN A 119 2.96 12.03 6.19
N PHE A 120 2.70 11.78 7.46
CA PHE A 120 1.41 12.04 8.07
C PHE A 120 1.36 13.48 8.56
N THR A 121 0.27 14.17 8.24
CA THR A 121 0.03 15.55 8.72
C THR A 121 -0.56 15.55 10.14
N THR A 122 -1.18 14.43 10.53
CA THR A 122 -1.79 14.23 11.84
C THR A 122 -0.94 13.30 12.70
N ASP A 123 -1.07 13.43 14.03
CA ASP A 123 -0.43 12.53 14.98
C ASP A 123 -1.10 11.15 14.92
N ILE A 124 -0.34 10.16 14.41
CA ILE A 124 -0.80 8.78 14.27
C ILE A 124 -0.62 7.95 15.56
N SER A 125 -0.02 8.49 16.60
CA SER A 125 0.22 7.76 17.87
C SER A 125 -1.08 7.40 18.60
N GLY A 126 -2.16 8.10 18.31
CA GLY A 126 -3.50 7.83 18.84
C GLY A 126 -4.34 6.86 18.00
N TYR A 127 -3.80 6.29 16.91
CA TYR A 127 -4.54 5.35 16.07
C TYR A 127 -4.64 3.98 16.74
N GLU A 128 -5.86 3.43 16.80
CA GLU A 128 -6.14 2.12 17.39
C GLU A 128 -6.41 1.05 16.33
N SER A 129 -6.76 1.47 15.10
CA SER A 129 -7.16 0.59 14.02
C SER A 129 -6.57 1.02 12.68
N PHE A 130 -6.37 0.05 11.76
CA PHE A 130 -6.01 0.37 10.37
C PHE A 130 -7.01 1.31 9.68
N ARG A 131 -8.28 1.33 10.11
CA ARG A 131 -9.32 2.23 9.60
C ARG A 131 -9.05 3.70 9.92
N ASP A 132 -8.24 3.98 10.92
CA ASP A 132 -7.87 5.35 11.26
C ASP A 132 -6.96 5.95 10.19
N PHE A 133 -6.18 5.11 9.48
CA PHE A 133 -5.38 5.54 8.32
C PHE A 133 -6.21 5.82 7.06
N GLU A 134 -7.46 5.37 7.00
CA GLU A 134 -8.39 5.66 5.90
C GLU A 134 -9.00 7.07 6.02
N LYS A 135 -8.98 7.65 7.21
CA LYS A 135 -9.39 9.03 7.44
C LYS A 135 -8.48 9.98 6.67
N THR A 136 -9.04 11.01 6.12
CA THR A 136 -8.28 12.01 5.38
C THR A 136 -8.29 13.33 6.15
N ASP A 137 -7.25 14.12 5.95
CA ASP A 137 -7.12 15.47 6.54
C ASP A 137 -8.31 16.37 6.24
N PHE A 138 -9.07 16.05 5.17
CA PHE A 138 -10.31 16.78 4.80
C PHE A 138 -11.49 16.47 5.71
N GLU A 139 -11.49 15.33 6.42
CA GLU A 139 -12.60 14.95 7.30
C GLU A 139 -12.68 15.83 8.55
N GLU A 140 -11.55 16.39 8.97
CA GLU A 140 -11.48 17.29 10.11
C GLU A 140 -12.02 18.72 9.80
N PHE A 141 -12.02 19.12 8.52
CA PHE A 141 -12.38 20.46 8.09
C PHE A 141 -13.79 20.59 7.48
N GLU A 142 -14.43 19.48 7.13
CA GLU A 142 -15.75 19.53 6.48
C GLU A 142 -16.88 19.10 7.42
N GLU A 143 -17.68 20.06 7.88
CA GLU A 143 -18.96 19.84 8.56
C GLU A 143 -20.03 19.23 7.61
N ASN A 144 -19.81 19.28 6.31
CA ASN A 144 -20.77 18.84 5.30
C ASN A 144 -20.59 17.34 4.97
N ARG A 145 -21.41 16.50 5.61
CA ARG A 145 -21.44 15.04 5.37
C ARG A 145 -21.70 14.65 3.91
N GLY A 146 -22.27 15.54 3.11
CA GLY A 146 -22.51 15.32 1.68
C GLY A 146 -21.21 15.31 0.87
N SER A 147 -20.33 16.28 1.11
CA SER A 147 -19.03 16.39 0.43
C SER A 147 -18.12 15.22 0.76
N LEU A 148 -18.09 14.79 2.02
CA LEU A 148 -17.30 13.61 2.45
C LEU A 148 -17.73 12.35 1.69
N ARG A 149 -19.04 12.12 1.55
CA ARG A 149 -19.57 10.97 0.81
C ARG A 149 -19.19 11.04 -0.67
N ILE A 150 -19.34 12.21 -1.28
CA ILE A 150 -18.97 12.43 -2.67
C ILE A 150 -17.49 12.09 -2.87
N ASN A 151 -16.60 12.66 -2.05
CA ASN A 151 -15.17 12.42 -2.13
C ASN A 151 -14.83 10.93 -1.96
N ARG A 152 -15.45 10.24 -0.99
CA ARG A 152 -15.23 8.81 -0.76
C ARG A 152 -15.65 7.98 -1.98
N VAL A 153 -16.83 8.22 -2.54
CA VAL A 153 -17.33 7.49 -3.72
C VAL A 153 -16.43 7.74 -4.92
N TYR A 154 -16.00 8.98 -5.18
CA TYR A 154 -15.09 9.26 -6.29
C TYR A 154 -13.71 8.64 -6.10
N ARG A 155 -13.15 8.71 -4.91
CA ARG A 155 -11.87 8.04 -4.60
C ARG A 155 -11.97 6.54 -4.88
N GLN A 156 -13.05 5.90 -4.43
CA GLN A 156 -13.28 4.46 -4.67
C GLN A 156 -13.35 4.17 -6.18
N LEU A 157 -14.12 4.94 -6.94
CA LEU A 157 -14.26 4.75 -8.39
C LEU A 157 -12.99 5.01 -9.18
N VAL A 158 -12.11 5.88 -8.68
CA VAL A 158 -10.85 6.22 -9.37
C VAL A 158 -9.75 5.21 -9.07
N VAL A 159 -9.68 4.74 -7.84
CA VAL A 159 -8.58 3.86 -7.37
C VAL A 159 -8.92 2.39 -7.61
N CYS A 160 -10.19 2.00 -7.41
CA CYS A 160 -10.63 0.62 -7.57
C CYS A 160 -11.23 0.40 -8.95
N SER A 161 -11.03 -0.78 -9.54
CA SER A 161 -11.61 -1.19 -10.82
C SER A 161 -13.13 -1.40 -10.74
N ALA A 162 -13.67 -1.65 -9.55
CA ALA A 162 -15.10 -1.84 -9.30
C ALA A 162 -15.47 -1.43 -7.88
N LEU A 163 -16.71 -0.94 -7.73
CA LEU A 163 -17.34 -0.70 -6.45
C LEU A 163 -18.41 -1.77 -6.23
N TYR A 164 -18.26 -2.52 -5.14
CA TYR A 164 -19.20 -3.57 -4.78
C TYR A 164 -20.24 -3.02 -3.80
N TRP A 165 -21.47 -3.53 -3.94
CA TRP A 165 -22.56 -3.19 -3.06
C TRP A 165 -22.55 -4.11 -1.84
N ASN A 166 -22.33 -3.54 -0.67
CA ASN A 166 -22.22 -4.28 0.60
C ASN A 166 -23.57 -4.39 1.35
N GLY A 167 -24.68 -4.50 0.60
CA GLY A 167 -26.01 -4.64 1.15
C GLY A 167 -26.95 -3.47 0.86
N ALA A 168 -28.20 -3.60 1.27
CA ALA A 168 -29.26 -2.61 0.98
C ALA A 168 -29.06 -1.27 1.69
N GLU A 169 -28.34 -1.27 2.83
CA GLU A 169 -28.07 -0.11 3.67
C GLU A 169 -26.79 0.66 3.28
N ASP A 170 -26.07 0.20 2.25
CA ASP A 170 -24.83 0.83 1.80
C ASP A 170 -25.11 2.24 1.25
N ALA A 171 -24.76 3.25 2.03
CA ALA A 171 -25.03 4.64 1.72
C ALA A 171 -24.28 5.16 0.48
N ASP A 172 -23.10 4.61 0.20
CA ASP A 172 -22.26 4.99 -0.95
C ASP A 172 -22.80 4.37 -2.24
N ALA A 173 -23.22 3.11 -2.19
CA ALA A 173 -23.88 2.44 -3.29
C ALA A 173 -25.26 3.07 -3.60
N LEU A 174 -26.04 3.44 -2.58
CA LEU A 174 -27.30 4.16 -2.74
C LEU A 174 -27.09 5.55 -3.37
N TYR A 175 -26.06 6.28 -2.92
CA TYR A 175 -25.70 7.56 -3.53
C TYR A 175 -25.39 7.39 -5.02
N LEU A 176 -24.51 6.44 -5.35
CA LEU A 176 -24.12 6.18 -6.72
C LEU A 176 -25.32 5.76 -7.59
N LYS A 177 -26.21 4.93 -7.07
CA LYS A 177 -27.45 4.55 -7.76
C LYS A 177 -28.33 5.75 -8.10
N ASN A 178 -28.51 6.64 -7.14
CA ASN A 178 -29.38 7.82 -7.27
C ASN A 178 -28.76 8.89 -8.16
N GLN A 179 -27.45 9.06 -8.12
CA GLN A 179 -26.70 10.10 -8.85
C GLN A 179 -25.93 9.56 -10.07
N ARG A 180 -26.27 8.38 -10.57
CA ARG A 180 -25.53 7.67 -11.63
C ARG A 180 -25.28 8.51 -12.89
N GLN A 181 -26.24 9.33 -13.30
CA GLN A 181 -26.12 10.15 -14.51
C GLN A 181 -25.11 11.29 -14.31
N TRP A 182 -25.15 11.93 -13.14
CA TRP A 182 -24.25 13.00 -12.79
C TRP A 182 -22.82 12.49 -12.59
N VAL A 183 -22.65 11.42 -11.84
CA VAL A 183 -21.35 10.77 -11.63
C VAL A 183 -20.76 10.28 -12.95
N GLY A 184 -21.57 9.64 -13.80
CA GLY A 184 -21.12 9.15 -15.11
C GLY A 184 -20.71 10.29 -16.06
N ARG A 185 -21.42 11.42 -16.03
CA ARG A 185 -21.03 12.61 -16.78
C ARG A 185 -19.70 13.18 -16.28
N TYR A 186 -19.57 13.37 -14.99
CA TYR A 186 -18.35 13.91 -14.37
C TYR A 186 -17.12 13.04 -14.67
N LEU A 187 -17.24 11.71 -14.55
CA LEU A 187 -16.14 10.80 -14.88
C LEU A 187 -15.73 10.87 -16.34
N ARG A 188 -16.70 11.04 -17.25
CA ARG A 188 -16.44 11.16 -18.69
C ARG A 188 -15.73 12.47 -19.02
N GLU A 189 -16.22 13.57 -18.49
CA GLU A 189 -15.71 14.91 -18.81
C GLU A 189 -14.34 15.19 -18.19
N ASN A 190 -14.09 14.68 -16.97
CA ASN A 190 -12.88 15.04 -16.22
C ASN A 190 -11.82 13.91 -16.20
N MET A 191 -12.23 12.66 -16.44
CA MET A 191 -11.35 11.50 -16.29
C MET A 191 -11.31 10.58 -17.51
N GLY A 192 -12.07 10.88 -18.55
CA GLY A 192 -12.16 10.06 -19.76
C GLY A 192 -12.72 8.64 -19.51
N GLY A 193 -13.36 8.41 -18.36
CA GLY A 193 -13.88 7.10 -17.96
C GLY A 193 -15.39 7.01 -18.11
N ASN A 194 -15.90 5.79 -18.37
CA ASN A 194 -17.33 5.51 -18.40
C ASN A 194 -17.75 4.75 -17.14
N LEU A 195 -18.95 5.06 -16.63
CA LEU A 195 -19.57 4.34 -15.52
C LEU A 195 -20.49 3.27 -16.07
N GLU A 196 -20.20 2.01 -15.76
CA GLU A 196 -21.04 0.87 -16.10
C GLU A 196 -21.65 0.26 -14.83
N ILE A 197 -22.93 -0.13 -14.91
CA ILE A 197 -23.66 -0.70 -13.78
C ILE A 197 -24.17 -2.07 -14.20
N TYR A 198 -23.70 -3.11 -13.52
CA TYR A 198 -24.08 -4.50 -13.79
C TYR A 198 -25.08 -5.01 -12.74
N ARG A 199 -26.07 -5.78 -13.20
CA ARG A 199 -26.92 -6.60 -12.33
C ARG A 199 -26.42 -8.03 -12.35
N ASN A 200 -26.10 -8.58 -11.19
CA ASN A 200 -25.79 -9.99 -11.11
C ASN A 200 -27.10 -10.80 -11.13
N ALA A 201 -27.23 -11.75 -12.04
CA ALA A 201 -28.44 -12.56 -12.21
C ALA A 201 -28.70 -13.55 -11.05
N ARG A 202 -27.72 -13.78 -10.17
CA ARG A 202 -27.79 -14.76 -9.06
C ARG A 202 -27.85 -14.18 -7.66
N SER A 203 -27.57 -12.90 -7.50
CA SER A 203 -27.71 -12.20 -6.22
C SER A 203 -28.26 -10.80 -6.49
N GLU A 204 -28.94 -10.22 -5.53
CA GLU A 204 -29.41 -8.83 -5.61
C GLU A 204 -28.24 -7.81 -5.60
N GLU A 205 -27.00 -8.28 -5.62
CA GLU A 205 -25.81 -7.48 -5.67
C GLU A 205 -25.65 -6.80 -7.02
N ARG A 206 -25.60 -5.49 -7.00
CA ARG A 206 -25.27 -4.64 -8.15
C ARG A 206 -23.80 -4.27 -8.09
N ARG A 207 -23.05 -4.65 -9.10
CA ARG A 207 -21.67 -4.19 -9.30
C ARG A 207 -21.68 -2.90 -10.08
N VAL A 208 -20.87 -1.95 -9.66
CA VAL A 208 -20.62 -0.73 -10.40
C VAL A 208 -19.13 -0.72 -10.75
N GLY A 209 -18.84 -0.85 -12.03
CA GLY A 209 -17.47 -0.90 -12.51
C GLY A 209 -17.14 0.30 -13.39
N LYS A 210 -15.87 0.66 -13.44
CA LYS A 210 -15.27 1.60 -14.37
C LYS A 210 -14.32 0.82 -15.26
N GLU A 211 -14.61 0.69 -16.55
CA GLU A 211 -13.58 0.30 -17.51
C GLU A 211 -12.70 1.51 -17.83
N CYS A 212 -11.54 1.55 -17.21
CA CYS A 212 -10.45 2.41 -17.67
C CYS A 212 -9.71 1.68 -18.80
N ARG A 213 -10.17 1.83 -20.05
CA ARG A 213 -9.30 1.58 -21.20
C ARG A 213 -8.40 2.79 -21.37
N SER A 214 -7.36 2.89 -20.58
CA SER A 214 -6.19 3.72 -20.93
C SER A 214 -5.42 2.97 -22.01
N ARG A 215 -5.61 3.36 -23.27
CA ARG A 215 -4.59 3.08 -24.28
C ARG A 215 -3.40 4.00 -23.96
N TRP A 216 -2.33 3.40 -23.55
CA TRP A 216 -0.99 4.01 -23.62
C TRP A 216 -0.39 3.62 -24.95
#